data_e2844ebfadee18d61d884555010b03dc
#
_entry.id   e2844ebfadee18d61d884555010b03dc
#
_cell.length_a   1.000
_cell.length_b   1.000
_cell.length_c   1.000
_cell.angle_alpha   90.00
_cell.angle_beta   90.00
_cell.angle_gamma   90.00
#
_symmetry.space_group_name_H-M   'P 1'
#
loop_
_entity.id
_entity.type
_entity.pdbx_description
1 polymer ?
#
loop_
_entity_poly.entity_id
_entity_poly.type
_entity_poly.pdbx_seq_one_letter_code
_entity_poly.pdbx_strand_id
1 'polypeptide(L)'
;MGEVIWTKEYKIERYRKMNETAEKGEVLGAGASVMEMFPIEKFAEELKLPVTIYNRGVGGFVMRELEENLDVCILDLKPSRLFLNIGTNDLSNAEVTPELLAAEYDKLLERIEAALPETEIYLMAYYPVNYEAAAPEMKPCLLVRSNEKICLANEKVRALAEKHHAHYIDVNDALKDADGNLKAEYTIEGMHIKEAGYRAMLPAFLSYVTEERWK
;
A
#
# COMPACT_ATOMS: atom_id res chain seq x y z
N MET A 1 -19.93 4.93 26.29
CA MET A 1 -19.62 4.39 24.94
C MET A 1 -18.28 3.66 25.09
N GLY A 2 -18.25 2.34 24.88
CA GLY A 2 -16.99 1.59 24.96
C GLY A 2 -16.06 2.04 23.83
N GLU A 3 -14.75 2.11 24.12
CA GLU A 3 -13.73 2.35 23.09
C GLU A 3 -13.85 1.28 22.01
N VAL A 4 -13.99 1.69 20.76
CA VAL A 4 -13.97 0.77 19.64
C VAL A 4 -12.52 0.30 19.46
N ILE A 5 -12.26 -0.95 19.78
CA ILE A 5 -10.95 -1.57 19.54
C ILE A 5 -10.87 -1.88 18.05
N TRP A 6 -10.03 -1.15 17.32
CA TRP A 6 -9.80 -1.31 15.88
C TRP A 6 -8.91 -2.53 15.57
N THR A 7 -9.40 -3.75 15.90
CA THR A 7 -8.68 -4.98 15.53
C THR A 7 -8.74 -5.22 14.02
N LYS A 8 -7.86 -6.10 13.51
CA LYS A 8 -7.86 -6.50 12.10
C LYS A 8 -9.22 -7.12 11.72
N GLU A 9 -9.77 -7.98 12.58
CA GLU A 9 -11.07 -8.63 12.37
C GLU A 9 -12.21 -7.62 12.30
N TYR A 10 -12.20 -6.61 13.18
CA TYR A 10 -13.20 -5.54 13.16
C TYR A 10 -13.14 -4.75 11.85
N LYS A 11 -11.92 -4.44 11.35
CA LYS A 11 -11.73 -3.72 10.10
C LYS A 11 -12.23 -4.54 8.90
N ILE A 12 -11.92 -5.83 8.86
CA ILE A 12 -12.40 -6.75 7.81
C ILE A 12 -13.93 -6.83 7.80
N GLU A 13 -14.55 -7.01 8.97
CA GLU A 13 -16.01 -7.04 9.05
C GLU A 13 -16.66 -5.72 8.64
N ARG A 14 -16.03 -4.59 8.98
CA ARG A 14 -16.45 -3.26 8.52
C ARG A 14 -16.35 -3.15 7.00
N TYR A 15 -15.24 -3.59 6.40
CA TYR A 15 -15.07 -3.57 4.94
C TYR A 15 -16.09 -4.47 4.24
N ARG A 16 -16.38 -5.65 4.80
CA ARG A 16 -17.43 -6.55 4.27
C ARG A 16 -18.77 -5.82 4.15
N LYS A 17 -19.19 -5.13 5.21
CA LYS A 17 -20.41 -4.32 5.20
C LYS A 17 -20.37 -3.16 4.22
N MET A 18 -19.24 -2.45 4.14
CA MET A 18 -19.08 -1.36 3.18
C MET A 18 -19.15 -1.87 1.73
N ASN A 19 -18.64 -3.06 1.46
CA ASN A 19 -18.64 -3.65 0.13
C ASN A 19 -20.04 -4.05 -0.37
N GLU A 20 -21.02 -4.24 0.53
CA GLU A 20 -22.41 -4.55 0.15
C GLU A 20 -23.05 -3.44 -0.69
N THR A 21 -22.66 -2.18 -0.44
CA THR A 21 -23.22 -0.99 -1.11
C THR A 21 -22.24 -0.27 -2.00
N ALA A 22 -20.96 -0.70 -2.04
CA ALA A 22 -19.94 -0.09 -2.85
C ALA A 22 -20.18 -0.37 -4.35
N GLU A 23 -19.96 0.64 -5.19
CA GLU A 23 -19.94 0.47 -6.63
C GLU A 23 -18.74 -0.39 -7.04
N LYS A 24 -18.99 -1.32 -7.98
CA LYS A 24 -17.94 -2.19 -8.50
C LYS A 24 -17.24 -1.55 -9.69
N GLY A 25 -15.99 -1.94 -9.93
CA GLY A 25 -15.24 -1.43 -11.08
C GLY A 25 -14.53 -0.09 -10.84
N GLU A 26 -14.58 0.44 -9.63
CA GLU A 26 -13.92 1.68 -9.25
C GLU A 26 -12.42 1.49 -8.95
N VAL A 27 -11.72 2.56 -8.58
CA VAL A 27 -10.31 2.51 -8.19
C VAL A 27 -10.19 2.02 -6.76
N LEU A 28 -9.22 1.14 -6.50
CA LEU A 28 -9.00 0.55 -5.17
C LEU A 28 -7.55 0.66 -4.72
N GLY A 29 -7.34 1.17 -3.51
CA GLY A 29 -6.10 1.00 -2.76
C GLY A 29 -6.22 -0.16 -1.78
N ALA A 30 -5.27 -1.11 -1.79
CA ALA A 30 -5.22 -2.22 -0.85
C ALA A 30 -3.80 -2.40 -0.30
N GLY A 31 -3.68 -2.95 0.91
CA GLY A 31 -2.37 -3.17 1.53
C GLY A 31 -2.40 -3.11 3.06
N ALA A 32 -1.29 -2.66 3.64
CA ALA A 32 -1.10 -2.59 5.09
C ALA A 32 -1.37 -1.18 5.66
N SER A 33 -0.70 -0.83 6.78
CA SER A 33 -0.93 0.43 7.51
C SER A 33 -0.68 1.69 6.68
N VAL A 34 0.33 1.69 5.81
CA VAL A 34 0.64 2.86 5.00
C VAL A 34 -0.47 3.13 3.98
N MET A 35 -1.10 2.08 3.44
CA MET A 35 -2.29 2.25 2.62
C MET A 35 -3.49 2.64 3.48
N GLU A 36 -3.74 1.97 4.62
CA GLU A 36 -4.85 2.31 5.52
C GLU A 36 -4.85 3.78 5.94
N MET A 37 -3.66 4.31 6.24
CA MET A 37 -3.47 5.69 6.70
C MET A 37 -3.47 6.73 5.57
N PHE A 38 -3.41 6.28 4.31
CA PHE A 38 -3.49 7.18 3.15
C PHE A 38 -4.93 7.70 3.03
N PRO A 39 -5.20 8.98 3.32
CA PRO A 39 -6.57 9.50 3.33
C PRO A 39 -7.06 9.81 1.90
N ILE A 40 -6.90 8.84 0.98
CA ILE A 40 -7.12 9.06 -0.45
C ILE A 40 -8.59 9.33 -0.79
N GLU A 41 -9.52 8.68 -0.07
CA GLU A 41 -10.96 8.94 -0.22
C GLU A 41 -11.28 10.41 0.12
N LYS A 42 -10.73 10.93 1.24
CA LYS A 42 -10.84 12.34 1.63
C LYS A 42 -10.24 13.28 0.58
N PHE A 43 -9.05 12.95 0.07
CA PHE A 43 -8.40 13.78 -0.96
C PHE A 43 -9.17 13.77 -2.28
N ALA A 44 -9.74 12.62 -2.67
CA ALA A 44 -10.58 12.53 -3.86
C ALA A 44 -11.81 13.44 -3.75
N GLU A 45 -12.46 13.47 -2.58
CA GLU A 45 -13.60 14.34 -2.30
C GLU A 45 -13.19 15.83 -2.29
N GLU A 46 -12.12 16.20 -1.57
CA GLU A 46 -11.59 17.57 -1.52
C GLU A 46 -11.26 18.12 -2.91
N LEU A 47 -10.66 17.31 -3.76
CA LEU A 47 -10.25 17.67 -5.13
C LEU A 47 -11.37 17.49 -6.16
N LYS A 48 -12.51 16.94 -5.77
CA LYS A 48 -13.65 16.62 -6.65
C LYS A 48 -13.20 15.79 -7.86
N LEU A 49 -12.43 14.73 -7.59
CA LEU A 49 -11.96 13.86 -8.66
C LEU A 49 -13.14 13.21 -9.39
N PRO A 50 -13.05 13.02 -10.70
CA PRO A 50 -14.13 12.40 -11.50
C PRO A 50 -14.16 10.85 -11.36
N VAL A 51 -13.48 10.31 -10.34
CA VAL A 51 -13.37 8.86 -10.08
C VAL A 51 -13.64 8.58 -8.61
N THR A 52 -14.28 7.46 -8.33
CA THR A 52 -14.40 6.95 -6.96
C THR A 52 -13.16 6.15 -6.62
N ILE A 53 -12.60 6.38 -5.44
CA ILE A 53 -11.45 5.65 -4.94
C ILE A 53 -11.83 5.03 -3.59
N TYR A 54 -11.67 3.73 -3.46
CA TYR A 54 -11.84 3.03 -2.19
C TYR A 54 -10.49 2.68 -1.57
N ASN A 55 -10.43 2.69 -0.25
CA ASN A 55 -9.28 2.22 0.51
C ASN A 55 -9.67 1.01 1.37
N ARG A 56 -8.96 -0.11 1.17
CA ARG A 56 -9.11 -1.35 1.94
C ARG A 56 -7.78 -1.79 2.56
N GLY A 57 -6.92 -0.83 2.91
CA GLY A 57 -5.72 -1.08 3.70
C GLY A 57 -6.07 -1.55 5.12
N VAL A 58 -5.29 -2.49 5.66
CA VAL A 58 -5.44 -2.99 7.03
C VAL A 58 -4.10 -2.94 7.76
N GLY A 59 -4.00 -2.10 8.78
CA GLY A 59 -2.76 -1.91 9.53
C GLY A 59 -2.22 -3.20 10.14
N GLY A 60 -0.92 -3.40 9.97
CA GLY A 60 -0.23 -4.58 10.46
C GLY A 60 -0.39 -5.85 9.61
N PHE A 61 -1.09 -5.79 8.46
CA PHE A 61 -1.19 -6.95 7.57
C PHE A 61 0.18 -7.32 7.01
N VAL A 62 0.45 -8.62 7.02
CA VAL A 62 1.48 -9.28 6.22
C VAL A 62 0.83 -9.88 4.96
N MET A 63 1.66 -10.32 4.01
CA MET A 63 1.20 -10.86 2.72
C MET A 63 0.13 -11.94 2.90
N ARG A 64 0.39 -12.92 3.76
CA ARG A 64 -0.52 -14.02 4.05
C ARG A 64 -1.88 -13.54 4.57
N GLU A 65 -1.92 -12.54 5.45
CA GLU A 65 -3.18 -12.04 6.02
C GLU A 65 -4.03 -11.33 4.96
N LEU A 66 -3.40 -10.63 4.00
CA LEU A 66 -4.12 -10.08 2.85
C LEU A 66 -4.65 -11.21 1.97
N GLU A 67 -3.86 -12.25 1.73
CA GLU A 67 -4.26 -13.42 0.95
C GLU A 67 -5.46 -14.17 1.58
N GLU A 68 -5.48 -14.32 2.90
CA GLU A 68 -6.59 -14.93 3.65
C GLU A 68 -7.88 -14.08 3.62
N ASN A 69 -7.76 -12.76 3.38
CA ASN A 69 -8.88 -11.81 3.32
C ASN A 69 -9.03 -11.17 1.93
N LEU A 70 -8.53 -11.84 0.89
CA LEU A 70 -8.47 -11.33 -0.47
C LEU A 70 -9.84 -10.93 -1.01
N ASP A 71 -10.87 -11.73 -0.71
CA ASP A 71 -12.25 -11.47 -1.13
C ASP A 71 -12.68 -10.09 -0.66
N VAL A 72 -12.62 -9.83 0.64
CA VAL A 72 -13.08 -8.58 1.25
C VAL A 72 -12.21 -7.38 0.88
N CYS A 73 -10.90 -7.57 0.84
CA CYS A 73 -9.98 -6.47 0.60
C CYS A 73 -9.88 -6.08 -0.89
N ILE A 74 -10.16 -7.01 -1.81
CA ILE A 74 -9.95 -6.77 -3.24
C ILE A 74 -11.10 -7.32 -4.11
N LEU A 75 -11.39 -8.64 -4.06
CA LEU A 75 -12.20 -9.29 -5.08
C LEU A 75 -13.66 -8.85 -5.09
N ASP A 76 -14.25 -8.58 -3.92
CA ASP A 76 -15.64 -8.12 -3.79
C ASP A 76 -15.91 -6.83 -4.56
N LEU A 77 -14.90 -5.97 -4.70
CA LEU A 77 -15.03 -4.65 -5.35
C LEU A 77 -14.82 -4.70 -6.86
N LYS A 78 -14.21 -5.77 -7.39
CA LYS A 78 -13.89 -5.94 -8.82
C LYS A 78 -13.29 -4.66 -9.42
N PRO A 79 -12.22 -4.11 -8.84
CA PRO A 79 -11.72 -2.80 -9.24
C PRO A 79 -11.27 -2.77 -10.70
N SER A 80 -11.46 -1.66 -11.38
CA SER A 80 -10.84 -1.42 -12.69
C SER A 80 -9.33 -1.20 -12.55
N ARG A 81 -8.91 -0.55 -11.44
CA ARG A 81 -7.51 -0.30 -11.10
C ARG A 81 -7.26 -0.64 -9.65
N LEU A 82 -6.25 -1.47 -9.41
CA LEU A 82 -5.82 -1.87 -8.08
C LEU A 82 -4.42 -1.31 -7.77
N PHE A 83 -4.33 -0.42 -6.78
CA PHE A 83 -3.07 0.07 -6.23
C PHE A 83 -2.71 -0.76 -5.01
N LEU A 84 -1.65 -1.55 -5.10
CA LEU A 84 -1.29 -2.54 -4.08
C LEU A 84 0.04 -2.20 -3.41
N ASN A 85 0.03 -2.07 -2.07
CA ASN A 85 1.22 -1.88 -1.25
C ASN A 85 1.18 -2.79 -0.03
N ILE A 86 1.76 -3.98 -0.16
CA ILE A 86 1.79 -5.03 0.87
C ILE A 86 3.17 -5.67 0.93
N GLY A 87 3.61 -6.13 2.10
CA GLY A 87 4.87 -6.87 2.28
C GLY A 87 5.90 -6.17 3.18
N THR A 88 5.74 -4.88 3.47
CA THR A 88 6.71 -4.19 4.36
C THR A 88 6.70 -4.72 5.78
N ASN A 89 5.58 -5.23 6.29
CA ASN A 89 5.53 -5.88 7.60
C ASN A 89 6.26 -7.23 7.60
N ASP A 90 6.20 -7.96 6.48
CA ASP A 90 6.98 -9.18 6.26
C ASP A 90 8.47 -8.90 6.34
N LEU A 91 8.94 -7.82 5.71
CA LEU A 91 10.35 -7.37 5.74
C LEU A 91 10.84 -7.01 7.15
N SER A 92 9.96 -6.81 8.14
CA SER A 92 10.35 -6.62 9.54
C SER A 92 10.77 -7.90 10.23
N ASN A 93 10.53 -9.06 9.64
CA ASN A 93 11.10 -10.33 10.05
C ASN A 93 12.49 -10.48 9.43
N ALA A 94 13.51 -10.73 10.25
CA ALA A 94 14.89 -10.91 9.79
C ALA A 94 15.07 -12.13 8.88
N GLU A 95 14.21 -13.15 9.02
CA GLU A 95 14.25 -14.37 8.20
C GLU A 95 13.62 -14.17 6.81
N VAL A 96 12.80 -13.14 6.63
CA VAL A 96 12.19 -12.82 5.33
C VAL A 96 13.14 -11.99 4.49
N THR A 97 13.68 -12.62 3.45
CA THR A 97 14.50 -11.93 2.44
C THR A 97 13.62 -11.30 1.36
N PRO A 98 14.14 -10.33 0.57
CA PRO A 98 13.43 -9.80 -0.60
C PRO A 98 13.01 -10.88 -1.61
N GLU A 99 13.79 -11.96 -1.74
CA GLU A 99 13.48 -13.10 -2.62
C GLU A 99 12.29 -13.92 -2.11
N LEU A 100 12.27 -14.22 -0.80
CA LEU A 100 11.15 -14.95 -0.19
C LEU A 100 9.87 -14.13 -0.27
N LEU A 101 9.95 -12.83 0.02
CA LEU A 101 8.82 -11.91 -0.14
C LEU A 101 8.29 -11.91 -1.58
N ALA A 102 9.18 -11.81 -2.56
CA ALA A 102 8.81 -11.80 -3.97
C ALA A 102 8.11 -13.10 -4.39
N ALA A 103 8.55 -14.24 -3.87
CA ALA A 103 7.92 -15.53 -4.17
C ALA A 103 6.50 -15.66 -3.59
N GLU A 104 6.23 -15.03 -2.45
CA GLU A 104 4.86 -14.97 -1.89
C GLU A 104 4.00 -13.97 -2.65
N TYR A 105 4.56 -12.82 -3.00
CA TYR A 105 3.86 -11.80 -3.77
C TYR A 105 3.47 -12.31 -5.16
N ASP A 106 4.35 -13.07 -5.80
CA ASP A 106 4.10 -13.73 -7.09
C ASP A 106 2.82 -14.57 -7.05
N LYS A 107 2.66 -15.41 -6.04
CA LYS A 107 1.46 -16.25 -5.85
C LYS A 107 0.20 -15.41 -5.59
N LEU A 108 0.33 -14.34 -4.81
CA LEU A 108 -0.79 -13.43 -4.56
C LEU A 108 -1.26 -12.78 -5.86
N LEU A 109 -0.33 -12.33 -6.72
CA LEU A 109 -0.64 -11.74 -8.02
C LEU A 109 -1.32 -12.75 -8.94
N GLU A 110 -0.80 -13.99 -9.05
CA GLU A 110 -1.44 -15.06 -9.83
C GLU A 110 -2.92 -15.28 -9.40
N ARG A 111 -3.21 -15.22 -8.09
CA ARG A 111 -4.58 -15.38 -7.59
C ARG A 111 -5.47 -14.18 -7.95
N ILE A 112 -4.93 -12.96 -7.85
CA ILE A 112 -5.68 -11.74 -8.22
C ILE A 112 -6.00 -11.75 -9.71
N GLU A 113 -5.01 -12.01 -10.56
CA GLU A 113 -5.17 -12.07 -12.01
C GLU A 113 -6.15 -13.14 -12.47
N ALA A 114 -6.09 -14.33 -11.85
CA ALA A 114 -7.04 -15.41 -12.16
C ALA A 114 -8.50 -15.05 -11.81
N ALA A 115 -8.70 -14.26 -10.75
CA ALA A 115 -10.02 -13.84 -10.31
C ALA A 115 -10.52 -12.56 -11.00
N LEU A 116 -9.60 -11.68 -11.40
CA LEU A 116 -9.87 -10.32 -11.91
C LEU A 116 -9.03 -10.03 -13.17
N PRO A 117 -9.24 -10.76 -14.27
CA PRO A 117 -8.37 -10.66 -15.46
C PRO A 117 -8.41 -9.30 -16.18
N GLU A 118 -9.42 -8.47 -15.91
CA GLU A 118 -9.59 -7.15 -16.53
C GLU A 118 -9.07 -6.01 -15.64
N THR A 119 -8.60 -6.31 -14.42
CA THR A 119 -8.11 -5.30 -13.48
C THR A 119 -6.69 -4.86 -13.84
N GLU A 120 -6.49 -3.57 -14.02
CA GLU A 120 -5.14 -3.00 -14.13
C GLU A 120 -4.49 -2.97 -12.74
N ILE A 121 -3.33 -3.64 -12.59
CA ILE A 121 -2.63 -3.75 -11.31
C ILE A 121 -1.45 -2.77 -11.27
N TYR A 122 -1.38 -1.98 -10.21
CA TYR A 122 -0.32 -1.03 -9.91
C TYR A 122 0.40 -1.47 -8.64
N LEU A 123 1.61 -2.00 -8.76
CA LEU A 123 2.47 -2.36 -7.64
C LEU A 123 3.22 -1.12 -7.18
N MET A 124 2.92 -0.65 -5.99
CA MET A 124 3.53 0.54 -5.44
C MET A 124 4.86 0.21 -4.78
N ALA A 125 5.89 1.00 -5.08
CA ALA A 125 7.16 0.94 -4.35
C ALA A 125 6.92 1.07 -2.84
N TYR A 126 7.64 0.27 -2.06
CA TYR A 126 7.68 0.45 -0.62
C TYR A 126 8.27 1.80 -0.26
N TYR A 127 7.71 2.42 0.77
CA TYR A 127 8.12 3.74 1.22
C TYR A 127 9.40 3.68 2.03
N PRO A 128 10.25 4.72 1.96
CA PRO A 128 11.44 4.81 2.78
C PRO A 128 11.07 4.95 4.27
N VAL A 129 11.99 4.58 5.13
CA VAL A 129 11.93 4.78 6.58
C VAL A 129 12.99 5.80 7.01
N ASN A 130 12.88 6.31 8.25
CA ASN A 130 13.88 7.20 8.83
C ASN A 130 14.29 6.68 10.22
N TYR A 131 15.43 6.01 10.29
CA TYR A 131 15.94 5.44 11.53
C TYR A 131 16.32 6.53 12.56
N GLU A 132 16.90 7.66 12.11
CA GLU A 132 17.32 8.74 13.00
C GLU A 132 16.11 9.46 13.64
N ALA A 133 15.06 9.67 12.86
CA ALA A 133 13.80 10.26 13.35
C ALA A 133 12.88 9.24 14.04
N ALA A 134 13.31 7.99 14.15
CA ALA A 134 12.47 6.94 14.72
C ALA A 134 12.33 7.06 16.23
N ALA A 135 11.11 6.79 16.72
CA ALA A 135 10.87 6.57 18.13
C ALA A 135 11.72 5.38 18.64
N PRO A 136 12.23 5.44 19.88
CA PRO A 136 13.14 4.41 20.40
C PRO A 136 12.62 2.97 20.26
N GLU A 137 11.33 2.77 20.46
CA GLU A 137 10.64 1.48 20.33
C GLU A 137 10.57 0.97 18.90
N MET A 138 10.67 1.85 17.89
CA MET A 138 10.64 1.49 16.47
C MET A 138 12.03 1.14 15.92
N LYS A 139 13.09 1.62 16.54
CA LYS A 139 14.47 1.42 16.06
C LYS A 139 14.84 -0.06 15.83
N PRO A 140 14.50 -1.00 16.71
CA PRO A 140 14.79 -2.43 16.47
C PRO A 140 14.12 -2.97 15.19
N CYS A 141 12.88 -2.56 14.91
CA CYS A 141 12.17 -2.90 13.69
C CYS A 141 12.88 -2.32 12.44
N LEU A 142 13.29 -1.05 12.51
CA LEU A 142 13.92 -0.36 11.39
C LEU A 142 15.37 -0.79 11.11
N LEU A 143 16.04 -1.43 12.06
CA LEU A 143 17.31 -2.11 11.80
C LEU A 143 17.11 -3.33 10.89
N VAL A 144 15.99 -4.02 10.99
CA VAL A 144 15.65 -5.15 10.14
C VAL A 144 15.03 -4.68 8.81
N ARG A 145 14.05 -3.75 8.88
CA ARG A 145 13.41 -3.11 7.73
C ARG A 145 14.18 -1.84 7.35
N SER A 146 15.45 -1.98 6.99
CA SER A 146 16.27 -0.86 6.57
C SER A 146 15.91 -0.36 5.16
N ASN A 147 16.28 0.90 4.83
CA ASN A 147 16.12 1.42 3.47
C ASN A 147 16.88 0.58 2.44
N GLU A 148 18.02 -0.02 2.80
CA GLU A 148 18.74 -0.95 1.93
C GLU A 148 17.88 -2.17 1.60
N LYS A 149 17.29 -2.82 2.61
CA LYS A 149 16.39 -3.98 2.42
C LYS A 149 15.13 -3.60 1.63
N ILE A 150 14.58 -2.42 1.88
CA ILE A 150 13.46 -1.86 1.14
C ILE A 150 13.81 -1.65 -0.35
N CYS A 151 14.99 -1.08 -0.65
CA CYS A 151 15.45 -0.89 -2.03
C CYS A 151 15.57 -2.23 -2.78
N LEU A 152 16.21 -3.24 -2.16
CA LEU A 152 16.31 -4.58 -2.73
C LEU A 152 14.92 -5.21 -2.97
N ALA A 153 14.00 -5.04 -2.03
CA ALA A 153 12.63 -5.53 -2.20
C ALA A 153 11.89 -4.78 -3.32
N ASN A 154 12.10 -3.47 -3.48
CA ASN A 154 11.53 -2.70 -4.58
C ASN A 154 12.03 -3.16 -5.96
N GLU A 155 13.29 -3.58 -6.08
CA GLU A 155 13.79 -4.20 -7.30
C GLU A 155 13.03 -5.49 -7.64
N LYS A 156 12.74 -6.32 -6.62
CA LYS A 156 11.94 -7.54 -6.82
C LYS A 156 10.50 -7.24 -7.21
N VAL A 157 9.86 -6.25 -6.56
CA VAL A 157 8.50 -5.82 -6.90
C VAL A 157 8.43 -5.27 -8.32
N ARG A 158 9.46 -4.54 -8.78
CA ARG A 158 9.56 -4.07 -10.16
C ARG A 158 9.64 -5.25 -11.14
N ALA A 159 10.46 -6.25 -10.84
CA ALA A 159 10.57 -7.45 -11.68
C ALA A 159 9.25 -8.26 -11.72
N LEU A 160 8.51 -8.31 -10.61
CA LEU A 160 7.18 -8.91 -10.57
C LEU A 160 6.18 -8.13 -11.44
N ALA A 161 6.20 -6.80 -11.41
CA ALA A 161 5.35 -6.00 -12.28
C ALA A 161 5.60 -6.31 -13.76
N GLU A 162 6.86 -6.44 -14.17
CA GLU A 162 7.20 -6.85 -15.53
C GLU A 162 6.70 -8.26 -15.86
N LYS A 163 6.88 -9.23 -14.95
CA LYS A 163 6.43 -10.63 -15.12
C LYS A 163 4.92 -10.73 -15.30
N HIS A 164 4.16 -9.98 -14.50
CA HIS A 164 2.69 -9.99 -14.45
C HIS A 164 2.03 -8.94 -15.35
N HIS A 165 2.80 -8.27 -16.24
CA HIS A 165 2.28 -7.18 -17.06
C HIS A 165 1.55 -6.08 -16.27
N ALA A 166 1.90 -5.94 -14.97
CA ALA A 166 1.41 -4.90 -14.08
C ALA A 166 2.28 -3.64 -14.17
N HIS A 167 1.81 -2.55 -13.59
CA HIS A 167 2.54 -1.30 -13.53
C HIS A 167 3.33 -1.21 -12.22
N TYR A 168 4.65 -0.98 -12.28
CA TYR A 168 5.41 -0.57 -11.11
C TYR A 168 5.39 0.95 -10.99
N ILE A 169 4.98 1.48 -9.84
CA ILE A 169 4.95 2.91 -9.60
C ILE A 169 5.77 3.29 -8.36
N ASP A 170 6.63 4.30 -8.48
CA ASP A 170 7.34 4.91 -7.36
C ASP A 170 6.91 6.37 -7.20
N VAL A 171 6.21 6.67 -6.12
CA VAL A 171 5.71 8.00 -5.79
C VAL A 171 6.47 8.63 -4.62
N ASN A 172 7.65 8.08 -4.28
CA ASN A 172 8.37 8.39 -3.06
C ASN A 172 9.26 9.64 -3.14
N ASP A 173 9.49 10.22 -4.31
CA ASP A 173 10.47 11.32 -4.48
C ASP A 173 10.16 12.51 -3.58
N ALA A 174 8.90 12.90 -3.45
CA ALA A 174 8.50 14.00 -2.58
C ALA A 174 8.72 13.69 -1.09
N LEU A 175 8.79 12.42 -0.72
CA LEU A 175 8.93 11.94 0.66
C LEU A 175 10.39 11.84 1.12
N LYS A 176 11.34 11.72 0.18
CA LYS A 176 12.75 11.45 0.48
C LYS A 176 13.51 12.74 0.80
N ASP A 177 14.38 12.68 1.80
CA ASP A 177 15.44 13.66 2.03
C ASP A 177 16.62 13.43 1.06
N ALA A 178 17.71 14.22 1.22
CA ALA A 178 18.88 14.12 0.36
C ALA A 178 19.63 12.77 0.48
N ASP A 179 19.44 12.06 1.58
CA ASP A 179 20.08 10.76 1.85
C ASP A 179 19.12 9.58 1.50
N GLY A 180 17.94 9.88 0.96
CA GLY A 180 16.94 8.88 0.57
C GLY A 180 16.07 8.35 1.71
N ASN A 181 16.18 8.92 2.91
CA ASN A 181 15.32 8.56 4.03
C ASN A 181 13.96 9.28 3.95
N LEU A 182 12.96 8.73 4.61
CA LEU A 182 11.70 9.45 4.82
C LEU A 182 11.97 10.76 5.58
N LYS A 183 11.55 11.89 5.04
CA LYS A 183 11.72 13.19 5.69
C LYS A 183 11.16 13.20 7.11
N ALA A 184 11.93 13.73 8.06
CA ALA A 184 11.56 13.76 9.47
C ALA A 184 10.24 14.51 9.74
N GLU A 185 9.91 15.54 8.96
CA GLU A 185 8.64 16.26 9.06
C GLU A 185 7.44 15.44 8.58
N TYR A 186 7.67 14.42 7.73
CA TYR A 186 6.61 13.58 7.18
C TYR A 186 6.40 12.26 7.92
N THR A 187 7.31 11.87 8.82
CA THR A 187 7.11 10.64 9.60
C THR A 187 6.47 10.88 10.96
N ILE A 188 5.71 9.90 11.44
CA ILE A 188 5.14 9.88 12.79
C ILE A 188 6.19 9.39 13.79
N GLU A 189 6.83 8.23 13.48
CA GLU A 189 7.75 7.54 14.39
C GLU A 189 8.90 6.83 13.65
N GLY A 190 9.22 7.32 12.44
CA GLY A 190 10.29 6.77 11.59
C GLY A 190 9.79 5.89 10.43
N MET A 191 8.53 5.47 10.43
CA MET A 191 7.97 4.56 9.45
C MET A 191 6.64 5.03 8.85
N HIS A 192 5.66 5.36 9.69
CA HIS A 192 4.34 5.81 9.21
C HIS A 192 4.38 7.26 8.76
N ILE A 193 3.55 7.56 7.75
CA ILE A 193 3.53 8.84 7.05
C ILE A 193 2.41 9.71 7.61
N LYS A 194 2.72 10.98 7.91
CA LYS A 194 1.72 12.00 8.26
C LYS A 194 0.92 12.44 7.03
N GLU A 195 -0.26 13.03 7.26
CA GLU A 195 -1.09 13.57 6.18
C GLU A 195 -0.31 14.53 5.26
N ALA A 196 0.60 15.34 5.80
CA ALA A 196 1.45 16.24 5.00
C ALA A 196 2.35 15.49 3.99
N GLY A 197 2.88 14.32 4.38
CA GLY A 197 3.64 13.47 3.47
C GLY A 197 2.77 12.87 2.37
N TYR A 198 1.59 12.37 2.74
CA TYR A 198 0.63 11.89 1.72
C TYR A 198 0.21 13.00 0.75
N ARG A 199 0.01 14.24 1.23
CA ARG A 199 -0.26 15.38 0.35
C ARG A 199 0.91 15.72 -0.57
N ALA A 200 2.14 15.57 -0.10
CA ALA A 200 3.33 15.83 -0.90
C ALA A 200 3.48 14.84 -2.06
N MET A 201 3.14 13.56 -1.86
CA MET A 201 3.22 12.55 -2.92
C MET A 201 1.94 12.47 -3.79
N LEU A 202 0.86 13.10 -3.37
CA LEU A 202 -0.45 13.00 -4.01
C LEU A 202 -0.43 13.35 -5.52
N PRO A 203 0.24 14.43 -5.99
CA PRO A 203 0.29 14.73 -7.42
C PRO A 203 0.90 13.60 -8.26
N ALA A 204 1.96 12.96 -7.75
CA ALA A 204 2.59 11.82 -8.42
C ALA A 204 1.65 10.61 -8.44
N PHE A 205 0.95 10.32 -7.33
CA PHE A 205 -0.03 9.24 -7.26
C PHE A 205 -1.21 9.48 -8.23
N LEU A 206 -1.78 10.68 -8.23
CA LEU A 206 -2.93 11.01 -9.08
C LEU A 206 -2.63 10.92 -10.58
N SER A 207 -1.37 11.08 -10.99
CA SER A 207 -0.99 10.90 -12.39
C SER A 207 -1.21 9.48 -12.91
N TYR A 208 -1.39 8.50 -12.01
CA TYR A 208 -1.74 7.11 -12.33
C TYR A 208 -3.23 6.81 -12.15
N VAL A 209 -3.95 7.66 -11.43
CA VAL A 209 -5.39 7.48 -11.15
C VAL A 209 -6.26 8.13 -12.20
N THR A 210 -5.87 9.33 -12.68
CA THR A 210 -6.67 10.09 -13.65
C THR A 210 -6.23 9.82 -15.09
N GLU A 211 -7.19 9.82 -16.03
CA GLU A 211 -6.96 9.46 -17.43
C GLU A 211 -6.05 10.44 -18.22
N GLU A 212 -5.60 11.53 -17.63
CA GLU A 212 -4.76 12.53 -18.31
C GLU A 212 -3.41 11.98 -18.83
N ARG A 213 -3.00 10.80 -18.35
CA ARG A 213 -1.75 10.14 -18.78
C ARG A 213 -1.91 9.32 -20.07
N TRP A 214 -3.13 9.09 -20.53
CA TRP A 214 -3.45 8.21 -21.68
C TRP A 214 -3.91 8.97 -22.92
N LYS A 215 -3.76 10.31 -22.94
CA LYS A 215 -3.89 11.18 -24.10
C LYS A 215 -2.52 11.60 -24.62
#